data_be227beeda0eaeb4f2af6d830e1096bf
#
_entry.id   be227beeda0eaeb4f2af6d830e1096bf
#
_cell.length_a   1.000
_cell.length_b   1.000
_cell.length_c   1.000
_cell.angle_alpha   90.00
_cell.angle_beta   90.00
_cell.angle_gamma   90.00
#
_symmetry.space_group_name_H-M   'P 1'
#
loop_
_entity.id
_entity.type
_entity.pdbx_description
1 polymer ?
#
loop_
_entity_poly.entity_id
_entity_poly.type
_entity_poly.pdbx_seq_one_letter_code
_entity_poly.pdbx_strand_id
1 'polypeptide(L)'
;MLEQSYGLTFFLKSSNVKDKSIRHVYLRITVDGIPKETSTKRKWEVNRWDQKEGKATGTKEDAKSLNFFLESLTTKINNHKTELLNNGIPISAVDLINFVNGKYKHRNKVLEEFQEHNDEIEVLIPTKEYSKGTHDRYVTARSHVQEFIQYKYGKDDLEFIALNYEFVKDFDMYLKTVRKCSNNTSLKYISNFKKIVLRAVAKEIIPKDPFKLFVSKKTKIKKKPLTKAELKRIEDKVFTSERLSVIRDVFVFQCYTGLCYIDAYQLKWSDIKETDDGWLWIMSNRQKSKSDTDIPLLPQALEIMTKYKDHPLCIKRGTVLPVRSNQKMNEYLKEIADLCEIHTALNTHKARRTFASTITLNNGVPINIVKEMLGHHSVSQTEDYAITEQQSIAREMKELETKLGANSGDFNMDLLRFLEKLEKEFDLLKNINNAKTDPTHSNRLLAFEDMLGRAKAMI
;
A
#
# COMPACT_ATOMS: atom_id res chain seq x y z
N MET A 1 -33.00 24.10 12.41
CA MET A 1 -31.78 24.83 12.02
C MET A 1 -31.57 25.90 13.06
N LEU A 2 -30.48 25.86 13.81
CA LEU A 2 -30.12 26.98 14.68
C LEU A 2 -29.77 28.17 13.78
N GLU A 3 -30.49 29.27 13.87
CA GLU A 3 -30.16 30.51 13.19
C GLU A 3 -28.78 30.97 13.69
N GLN A 4 -27.79 31.02 12.80
CA GLN A 4 -26.52 31.62 13.14
C GLN A 4 -26.69 33.12 13.30
N SER A 5 -26.23 33.69 14.41
CA SER A 5 -26.23 35.14 14.59
C SER A 5 -25.31 35.79 13.57
N TYR A 6 -25.80 36.79 12.84
CA TYR A 6 -25.09 37.49 11.81
C TYR A 6 -25.23 39.00 11.93
N GLY A 7 -24.11 39.69 11.92
CA GLY A 7 -24.06 41.16 11.93
C GLY A 7 -23.03 41.70 10.93
N LEU A 8 -23.39 42.78 10.22
CA LEU A 8 -22.50 43.49 9.31
C LEU A 8 -22.55 44.98 9.68
N THR A 9 -21.39 45.58 9.91
CA THR A 9 -21.29 47.01 10.25
C THR A 9 -20.09 47.64 9.56
N PHE A 10 -20.28 48.92 9.18
CA PHE A 10 -19.16 49.75 8.72
C PHE A 10 -18.81 50.77 9.81
N PHE A 11 -17.53 51.09 9.96
CA PHE A 11 -17.03 52.04 10.94
C PHE A 11 -15.73 52.67 10.50
N LEU A 12 -15.46 53.86 11.08
CA LEU A 12 -14.18 54.52 10.89
C LEU A 12 -13.16 54.04 11.90
N LYS A 13 -12.09 53.35 11.44
CA LYS A 13 -11.03 52.86 12.31
C LYS A 13 -10.01 53.95 12.64
N SER A 14 -9.66 54.13 13.95
CA SER A 14 -8.61 55.03 14.37
C SER A 14 -7.29 54.68 13.69
N SER A 15 -6.58 55.69 13.20
CA SER A 15 -5.23 55.54 12.64
C SER A 15 -4.23 56.18 13.56
N ASN A 16 -3.00 55.67 13.63
CA ASN A 16 -1.89 56.25 14.37
C ASN A 16 -1.25 57.48 13.63
N VAL A 17 -1.90 57.96 12.58
CA VAL A 17 -1.41 59.08 11.78
C VAL A 17 -1.78 60.43 12.43
N LYS A 18 -0.92 61.44 12.30
CA LYS A 18 -1.07 62.77 12.89
C LYS A 18 -2.34 63.52 12.49
N ASP A 19 -2.86 63.27 11.26
CA ASP A 19 -4.14 63.85 10.83
C ASP A 19 -5.31 62.93 11.24
N LYS A 20 -6.07 63.42 12.22
CA LYS A 20 -7.25 62.69 12.77
C LYS A 20 -8.54 62.98 12.05
N SER A 21 -8.56 63.88 11.05
CA SER A 21 -9.77 64.30 10.37
C SER A 21 -10.32 63.29 9.33
N ILE A 22 -9.41 62.51 8.72
CA ILE A 22 -9.76 61.47 7.71
C ILE A 22 -9.36 60.11 8.24
N ARG A 23 -10.28 59.15 8.19
CA ARG A 23 -10.05 57.76 8.62
C ARG A 23 -10.45 56.77 7.54
N HIS A 24 -9.87 55.54 7.66
CA HIS A 24 -10.24 54.43 6.81
C HIS A 24 -11.59 53.85 7.24
N VAL A 25 -12.46 53.60 6.24
CA VAL A 25 -13.72 52.88 6.42
C VAL A 25 -13.40 51.39 6.50
N TYR A 26 -13.78 50.76 7.59
CA TYR A 26 -13.64 49.33 7.86
C TYR A 26 -15.00 48.64 7.84
N LEU A 27 -15.01 47.42 7.38
CA LEU A 27 -16.10 46.49 7.49
C LEU A 27 -15.81 45.54 8.64
N ARG A 28 -16.80 45.32 9.51
CA ARG A 28 -16.82 44.27 10.54
C ARG A 28 -17.97 43.32 10.21
N ILE A 29 -17.65 42.03 10.16
CA ILE A 29 -18.63 40.94 10.08
C ILE A 29 -18.54 40.14 11.35
N THR A 30 -19.66 39.88 12.00
CA THR A 30 -19.75 39.03 13.19
C THR A 30 -20.66 37.85 12.88
N VAL A 31 -20.20 36.65 13.15
CA VAL A 31 -20.96 35.40 13.03
C VAL A 31 -20.79 34.66 14.36
N ASP A 32 -21.89 34.29 14.98
CA ASP A 32 -21.93 33.59 16.27
C ASP A 32 -21.06 34.25 17.36
N GLY A 33 -21.11 35.59 17.40
CA GLY A 33 -20.35 36.40 18.38
C GLY A 33 -18.87 36.60 18.03
N ILE A 34 -18.35 35.98 16.97
CA ILE A 34 -16.92 36.09 16.56
C ILE A 34 -16.78 37.20 15.51
N PRO A 35 -16.16 38.35 15.81
CA PRO A 35 -15.98 39.45 14.85
C PRO A 35 -14.69 39.24 14.02
N LYS A 36 -14.75 39.65 12.74
CA LYS A 36 -13.60 39.84 11.86
C LYS A 36 -13.74 41.16 11.11
N GLU A 37 -12.61 41.82 10.85
CA GLU A 37 -12.57 43.14 10.25
C GLU A 37 -11.67 43.16 8.99
N THR A 38 -12.07 43.98 8.03
CA THR A 38 -11.22 44.29 6.86
C THR A 38 -11.41 45.73 6.41
N SER A 39 -10.37 46.32 5.78
CA SER A 39 -10.46 47.66 5.22
C SER A 39 -11.23 47.62 3.90
N THR A 40 -12.17 48.56 3.71
CA THR A 40 -12.83 48.76 2.40
C THR A 40 -11.93 49.48 1.39
N LYS A 41 -10.71 49.88 1.82
CA LYS A 41 -9.76 50.72 1.05
C LYS A 41 -10.29 52.12 0.75
N ARG A 42 -11.44 52.52 1.33
CA ARG A 42 -12.00 53.87 1.25
C ARG A 42 -11.61 54.65 2.53
N LYS A 43 -11.54 55.98 2.34
CA LYS A 43 -11.26 56.94 3.45
C LYS A 43 -12.42 57.91 3.50
N TRP A 44 -12.72 58.41 4.70
CA TRP A 44 -13.78 59.36 4.90
C TRP A 44 -13.49 60.30 6.07
N GLU A 45 -14.11 61.50 6.02
CA GLU A 45 -13.98 62.52 7.07
C GLU A 45 -14.79 62.12 8.30
N VAL A 46 -14.23 62.27 9.50
CA VAL A 46 -14.86 61.85 10.77
C VAL A 46 -16.13 62.69 11.05
N ASN A 47 -16.11 63.98 10.76
CA ASN A 47 -17.26 64.88 11.00
C ASN A 47 -18.42 64.68 10.03
N ARG A 48 -18.20 63.94 8.96
CA ARG A 48 -19.23 63.59 7.94
C ARG A 48 -19.56 62.06 7.96
N TRP A 49 -19.40 61.42 9.10
CA TRP A 49 -19.70 60.02 9.26
C TRP A 49 -20.71 59.81 10.38
N ASP A 50 -21.77 59.06 10.12
CA ASP A 50 -22.68 58.55 11.12
C ASP A 50 -22.21 57.20 11.62
N GLN A 51 -21.69 57.17 12.85
CA GLN A 51 -21.17 55.95 13.47
C GLN A 51 -22.27 54.96 13.84
N LYS A 52 -23.48 55.38 14.09
CA LYS A 52 -24.63 54.52 14.43
C LYS A 52 -25.14 53.84 13.21
N GLU A 53 -25.33 54.56 12.12
CA GLU A 53 -25.82 54.07 10.85
C GLU A 53 -24.70 53.42 9.99
N GLY A 54 -23.45 53.67 10.33
CA GLY A 54 -22.30 53.16 9.57
C GLY A 54 -22.20 53.68 8.14
N LYS A 55 -22.57 54.98 7.91
CA LYS A 55 -22.61 55.61 6.56
C LYS A 55 -22.15 57.03 6.59
N ALA A 56 -21.84 57.51 5.36
CA ALA A 56 -21.47 58.91 5.19
C ALA A 56 -22.72 59.83 5.29
N THR A 57 -22.53 60.98 5.97
CA THR A 57 -23.59 62.01 6.11
C THR A 57 -23.43 63.11 5.02
N GLY A 58 -24.55 63.69 4.61
CA GLY A 58 -24.61 64.78 3.62
C GLY A 58 -25.21 64.36 2.28
N THR A 59 -25.56 65.39 1.49
CA THR A 59 -26.27 65.24 0.20
C THR A 59 -25.33 65.37 -1.03
N LYS A 60 -24.04 65.61 -0.80
CA LYS A 60 -23.06 65.74 -1.86
C LYS A 60 -22.79 64.40 -2.56
N GLU A 61 -22.37 64.49 -3.82
CA GLU A 61 -22.14 63.31 -4.67
C GLU A 61 -21.09 62.33 -4.10
N ASP A 62 -20.09 62.85 -3.42
CA ASP A 62 -19.06 62.01 -2.72
C ASP A 62 -19.69 61.13 -1.63
N ALA A 63 -20.62 61.65 -0.82
CA ALA A 63 -21.33 60.90 0.22
C ALA A 63 -22.27 59.84 -0.38
N LYS A 64 -22.99 60.23 -1.46
CA LYS A 64 -23.88 59.31 -2.21
C LYS A 64 -23.07 58.15 -2.82
N SER A 65 -21.93 58.45 -3.48
CA SER A 65 -21.07 57.48 -4.10
C SER A 65 -20.47 56.49 -3.08
N LEU A 66 -20.04 56.97 -1.89
CA LEU A 66 -19.54 56.07 -0.84
C LEU A 66 -20.69 55.19 -0.31
N ASN A 67 -21.86 55.76 0.00
CA ASN A 67 -22.97 55.00 0.52
C ASN A 67 -23.44 53.95 -0.48
N PHE A 68 -23.53 54.25 -1.78
CA PHE A 68 -23.84 53.28 -2.81
C PHE A 68 -22.83 52.13 -2.87
N PHE A 69 -21.53 52.43 -2.72
CA PHE A 69 -20.49 51.43 -2.66
C PHE A 69 -20.67 50.48 -1.42
N LEU A 70 -20.97 51.07 -0.26
CA LEU A 70 -21.17 50.29 0.96
C LEU A 70 -22.45 49.39 0.88
N GLU A 71 -23.52 49.91 0.28
CA GLU A 71 -24.73 49.12 0.00
C GLU A 71 -24.48 47.99 -1.02
N SER A 72 -23.77 48.28 -2.08
CA SER A 72 -23.40 47.31 -3.09
C SER A 72 -22.54 46.20 -2.47
N LEU A 73 -21.57 46.55 -1.58
CA LEU A 73 -20.77 45.60 -0.83
C LEU A 73 -21.58 44.75 0.10
N THR A 74 -22.53 45.34 0.82
CA THR A 74 -23.50 44.63 1.71
C THR A 74 -24.31 43.61 0.94
N THR A 75 -24.88 44.03 -0.21
CA THR A 75 -25.66 43.17 -1.08
C THR A 75 -24.84 41.99 -1.58
N LYS A 76 -23.60 42.24 -2.03
CA LYS A 76 -22.69 41.21 -2.48
C LYS A 76 -22.36 40.19 -1.40
N ILE A 77 -22.14 40.63 -0.15
CA ILE A 77 -21.84 39.74 0.99
C ILE A 77 -23.10 38.92 1.35
N ASN A 78 -24.27 39.55 1.38
CA ASN A 78 -25.50 38.86 1.72
C ASN A 78 -25.88 37.80 0.66
N ASN A 79 -25.69 38.09 -0.62
CA ASN A 79 -25.91 37.13 -1.69
C ASN A 79 -24.98 35.90 -1.53
N HIS A 80 -23.69 36.13 -1.27
CA HIS A 80 -22.75 35.04 -1.01
C HIS A 80 -23.08 34.25 0.25
N LYS A 81 -23.47 34.94 1.34
CA LYS A 81 -23.98 34.28 2.56
C LYS A 81 -25.18 33.37 2.25
N THR A 82 -26.13 33.85 1.48
CA THR A 82 -27.34 33.09 1.11
C THR A 82 -26.98 31.89 0.24
N GLU A 83 -26.04 32.03 -0.69
CA GLU A 83 -25.53 30.94 -1.51
C GLU A 83 -24.90 29.83 -0.64
N LEU A 84 -24.05 30.21 0.33
CA LEU A 84 -23.45 29.25 1.28
C LEU A 84 -24.52 28.50 2.09
N LEU A 85 -25.50 29.24 2.64
CA LEU A 85 -26.58 28.64 3.42
C LEU A 85 -27.47 27.70 2.60
N ASN A 86 -27.80 28.08 1.35
CA ASN A 86 -28.59 27.24 0.44
C ASN A 86 -27.84 25.93 0.07
N ASN A 87 -26.52 25.98 0.03
CA ASN A 87 -25.67 24.81 -0.19
C ASN A 87 -25.38 24.03 1.09
N GLY A 88 -25.97 24.40 2.23
CA GLY A 88 -25.77 23.71 3.52
C GLY A 88 -24.37 23.95 4.11
N ILE A 89 -23.65 24.97 3.62
CA ILE A 89 -22.31 25.31 4.10
C ILE A 89 -22.45 26.26 5.31
N PRO A 90 -21.87 25.92 6.46
CA PRO A 90 -21.87 26.84 7.60
C PRO A 90 -21.06 28.10 7.26
N ILE A 91 -21.60 29.26 7.64
CA ILE A 91 -20.91 30.53 7.44
C ILE A 91 -19.96 30.83 8.59
N SER A 92 -18.82 31.46 8.30
CA SER A 92 -17.94 32.07 9.30
C SER A 92 -17.59 33.51 8.94
N ALA A 93 -17.29 34.35 9.94
CA ALA A 93 -16.84 35.71 9.70
C ALA A 93 -15.55 35.77 8.87
N VAL A 94 -14.67 34.76 9.01
CA VAL A 94 -13.42 34.65 8.24
C VAL A 94 -13.70 34.41 6.77
N ASP A 95 -14.64 33.51 6.43
CA ASP A 95 -14.96 33.18 5.03
C ASP A 95 -15.56 34.37 4.31
N LEU A 96 -16.49 35.07 4.95
CA LEU A 96 -17.11 36.26 4.39
C LEU A 96 -16.09 37.40 4.20
N ILE A 97 -15.12 37.59 5.13
CA ILE A 97 -14.04 38.55 4.95
C ILE A 97 -13.07 38.12 3.84
N ASN A 98 -12.75 36.85 3.73
CA ASN A 98 -11.92 36.33 2.63
C ASN A 98 -12.60 36.53 1.28
N PHE A 99 -13.91 36.36 1.18
CA PHE A 99 -14.70 36.65 0.01
C PHE A 99 -14.60 38.15 -0.40
N VAL A 100 -14.76 39.06 0.58
CA VAL A 100 -14.63 40.51 0.34
C VAL A 100 -13.22 40.88 -0.15
N ASN A 101 -12.21 40.25 0.38
CA ASN A 101 -10.80 40.50 0.03
C ASN A 101 -10.36 39.84 -1.29
N GLY A 102 -11.26 39.10 -1.98
CA GLY A 102 -10.91 38.34 -3.16
C GLY A 102 -9.98 37.17 -2.88
N LYS A 103 -9.82 36.79 -1.61
CA LYS A 103 -9.03 35.64 -1.16
C LYS A 103 -9.86 34.38 -1.05
N TYR A 104 -11.18 34.50 -1.20
CA TYR A 104 -12.08 33.37 -1.25
C TYR A 104 -11.89 32.68 -2.61
N LYS A 105 -11.01 31.72 -2.64
CA LYS A 105 -10.92 30.81 -3.76
C LYS A 105 -12.07 29.81 -3.57
N HIS A 106 -12.99 29.77 -4.51
CA HIS A 106 -13.94 28.66 -4.67
C HIS A 106 -13.13 27.38 -4.98
N ARG A 107 -12.39 26.88 -3.99
CA ARG A 107 -11.66 25.61 -4.07
C ARG A 107 -12.54 24.45 -3.59
N ASN A 108 -13.83 24.51 -3.92
CA ASN A 108 -14.78 23.53 -3.43
C ASN A 108 -14.93 22.35 -4.39
N LYS A 109 -14.18 22.35 -5.50
CA LYS A 109 -14.31 21.34 -6.53
C LYS A 109 -13.31 20.21 -6.36
N VAL A 110 -13.81 19.00 -6.57
CA VAL A 110 -13.08 17.76 -6.33
C VAL A 110 -11.87 17.59 -7.24
N LEU A 111 -12.05 17.81 -8.55
CA LEU A 111 -10.99 17.59 -9.53
C LEU A 111 -9.95 18.73 -9.54
N GLU A 112 -10.35 19.94 -9.16
CA GLU A 112 -9.42 21.07 -8.98
C GLU A 112 -8.44 20.80 -7.83
N GLU A 113 -8.95 20.38 -6.64
CA GLU A 113 -8.11 20.02 -5.49
C GLU A 113 -7.24 18.78 -5.78
N PHE A 114 -7.78 17.83 -6.55
CA PHE A 114 -7.02 16.66 -6.97
C PHE A 114 -5.87 17.05 -7.88
N GLN A 115 -6.09 18.00 -8.82
CA GLN A 115 -5.05 18.50 -9.70
C GLN A 115 -3.98 19.26 -8.92
N GLU A 116 -4.38 20.14 -7.98
CA GLU A 116 -3.42 20.86 -7.12
C GLU A 116 -2.50 19.87 -6.38
N HIS A 117 -3.05 18.81 -5.83
CA HIS A 117 -2.26 17.75 -5.19
C HIS A 117 -1.30 17.06 -6.17
N ASN A 118 -1.73 16.81 -7.42
CA ASN A 118 -0.87 16.18 -8.43
C ASN A 118 0.28 17.10 -8.82
N ASP A 119 0.01 18.40 -8.98
CA ASP A 119 1.00 19.41 -9.31
C ASP A 119 2.03 19.58 -8.17
N GLU A 120 1.59 19.54 -6.90
CA GLU A 120 2.48 19.53 -5.73
C GLU A 120 3.42 18.31 -5.75
N ILE A 121 2.90 17.11 -6.04
CA ILE A 121 3.74 15.91 -6.15
C ILE A 121 4.74 16.03 -7.29
N GLU A 122 4.32 16.57 -8.45
CA GLU A 122 5.19 16.74 -9.61
C GLU A 122 6.40 17.61 -9.30
N VAL A 123 6.19 18.73 -8.60
CA VAL A 123 7.27 19.64 -8.15
C VAL A 123 8.25 18.93 -7.20
N LEU A 124 7.80 17.92 -6.44
CA LEU A 124 8.63 17.18 -5.48
C LEU A 124 9.34 15.94 -6.09
N ILE A 125 9.12 15.61 -7.36
CA ILE A 125 9.83 14.50 -8.03
C ILE A 125 11.34 14.75 -8.13
N PRO A 126 11.83 15.94 -8.54
CA PRO A 126 13.27 16.21 -8.61
C PRO A 126 13.98 16.10 -7.26
N THR A 127 13.31 16.41 -6.15
CA THR A 127 13.85 16.27 -4.78
C THR A 127 13.92 14.83 -4.29
N LYS A 128 13.39 13.86 -5.07
CA LYS A 128 13.27 12.43 -4.71
C LYS A 128 12.37 12.15 -3.50
N GLU A 129 11.54 13.10 -3.09
CA GLU A 129 10.52 12.88 -2.08
C GLU A 129 9.39 12.00 -2.61
N TYR A 130 9.01 12.23 -3.87
CA TYR A 130 8.08 11.37 -4.59
C TYR A 130 8.72 10.75 -5.84
N SER A 131 8.28 9.54 -6.18
CA SER A 131 8.64 8.93 -7.46
C SER A 131 7.65 9.31 -8.56
N LYS A 132 8.11 9.40 -9.81
CA LYS A 132 7.24 9.59 -10.98
C LYS A 132 6.08 8.57 -11.00
N GLY A 133 6.35 7.30 -10.70
CA GLY A 133 5.30 6.28 -10.65
C GLY A 133 4.27 6.49 -9.53
N THR A 134 4.57 7.30 -8.50
CA THR A 134 3.58 7.73 -7.51
C THR A 134 2.68 8.80 -8.10
N HIS A 135 3.24 9.82 -8.74
CA HIS A 135 2.50 10.86 -9.46
C HIS A 135 1.54 10.25 -10.50
N ASP A 136 2.05 9.37 -11.39
CA ASP A 136 1.24 8.73 -12.45
C ASP A 136 0.03 7.97 -11.90
N ARG A 137 0.16 7.37 -10.71
CA ARG A 137 -0.96 6.69 -10.02
C ARG A 137 -2.03 7.65 -9.54
N TYR A 138 -1.68 8.85 -9.08
CA TYR A 138 -2.65 9.87 -8.69
C TYR A 138 -3.30 10.51 -9.92
N VAL A 139 -2.55 10.74 -11.00
CA VAL A 139 -3.10 11.19 -12.29
C VAL A 139 -4.15 10.19 -12.80
N THR A 140 -3.84 8.90 -12.79
CA THR A 140 -4.78 7.84 -13.17
C THR A 140 -6.01 7.81 -12.26
N ALA A 141 -5.82 7.96 -10.95
CA ALA A 141 -6.93 7.98 -10.01
C ALA A 141 -7.85 9.21 -10.24
N ARG A 142 -7.27 10.38 -10.52
CA ARG A 142 -8.04 11.57 -10.88
C ARG A 142 -8.87 11.36 -12.16
N SER A 143 -8.29 10.74 -13.19
CA SER A 143 -9.01 10.41 -14.43
C SER A 143 -10.23 9.53 -14.15
N HIS A 144 -10.08 8.50 -13.31
CA HIS A 144 -11.21 7.64 -12.94
C HIS A 144 -12.31 8.38 -12.16
N VAL A 145 -11.94 9.32 -11.28
CA VAL A 145 -12.94 10.16 -10.57
C VAL A 145 -13.66 11.07 -11.56
N GLN A 146 -12.95 11.70 -12.48
CA GLN A 146 -13.51 12.55 -13.52
C GLN A 146 -14.49 11.78 -14.43
N GLU A 147 -14.07 10.63 -14.93
CA GLU A 147 -14.89 9.76 -15.76
C GLU A 147 -16.15 9.29 -15.02
N PHE A 148 -16.05 9.01 -13.73
CA PHE A 148 -17.20 8.63 -12.92
C PHE A 148 -18.17 9.81 -12.70
N ILE A 149 -17.65 11.02 -12.44
CA ILE A 149 -18.47 12.22 -12.29
C ILE A 149 -19.25 12.46 -13.57
N GLN A 150 -18.59 12.38 -14.74
CA GLN A 150 -19.24 12.52 -16.04
C GLN A 150 -20.26 11.40 -16.28
N TYR A 151 -19.91 10.15 -15.97
CA TYR A 151 -20.79 8.99 -16.17
C TYR A 151 -22.07 9.04 -15.35
N LYS A 152 -21.96 9.39 -14.05
CA LYS A 152 -23.11 9.35 -13.16
C LYS A 152 -23.89 10.66 -13.07
N TYR A 153 -23.20 11.80 -13.16
CA TYR A 153 -23.80 13.13 -12.92
C TYR A 153 -23.86 14.01 -14.18
N GLY A 154 -23.20 13.62 -15.28
CA GLY A 154 -23.16 14.43 -16.51
C GLY A 154 -22.47 15.79 -16.33
N LYS A 155 -21.55 15.89 -15.36
CA LYS A 155 -20.86 17.13 -14.99
C LYS A 155 -19.36 16.99 -15.22
N ASP A 156 -18.68 18.13 -15.48
CA ASP A 156 -17.23 18.15 -15.63
C ASP A 156 -16.50 18.04 -14.30
N ASP A 157 -17.11 18.52 -13.20
CA ASP A 157 -16.59 18.41 -11.83
C ASP A 157 -17.75 18.51 -10.83
N LEU A 158 -17.49 18.15 -9.57
CA LEU A 158 -18.43 18.24 -8.45
C LEU A 158 -17.83 19.07 -7.32
N GLU A 159 -18.69 19.71 -6.55
CA GLU A 159 -18.30 20.29 -5.27
C GLU A 159 -18.13 19.21 -4.22
N PHE A 160 -17.17 19.38 -3.32
CA PHE A 160 -16.92 18.42 -2.23
C PHE A 160 -18.15 18.18 -1.34
N ILE A 161 -19.01 19.19 -1.19
CA ILE A 161 -20.24 19.06 -0.39
C ILE A 161 -21.21 18.02 -0.96
N ALA A 162 -21.14 17.74 -2.27
CA ALA A 162 -21.95 16.71 -2.91
C ALA A 162 -21.44 15.28 -2.64
N LEU A 163 -20.23 15.14 -2.07
CA LEU A 163 -19.68 13.84 -1.74
C LEU A 163 -20.34 13.30 -0.48
N ASN A 164 -20.96 12.15 -0.59
CA ASN A 164 -21.57 11.42 0.51
C ASN A 164 -21.16 9.93 0.45
N TYR A 165 -21.63 9.13 1.39
CA TYR A 165 -21.35 7.68 1.42
C TYR A 165 -21.82 6.97 0.15
N GLU A 166 -22.94 7.37 -0.42
CA GLU A 166 -23.49 6.79 -1.64
C GLU A 166 -22.58 7.04 -2.84
N PHE A 167 -22.02 8.27 -2.97
CA PHE A 167 -21.01 8.56 -3.97
C PHE A 167 -19.84 7.58 -3.90
N VAL A 168 -19.31 7.32 -2.71
CA VAL A 168 -18.17 6.41 -2.51
C VAL A 168 -18.50 4.98 -2.92
N LYS A 169 -19.69 4.50 -2.53
CA LYS A 169 -20.20 3.18 -2.88
C LYS A 169 -20.38 3.01 -4.39
N ASP A 170 -20.96 4.01 -5.03
CA ASP A 170 -21.21 3.98 -6.48
C ASP A 170 -19.93 4.11 -7.28
N PHE A 171 -18.95 4.87 -6.79
CA PHE A 171 -17.63 4.92 -7.40
C PHE A 171 -16.91 3.56 -7.34
N ASP A 172 -16.99 2.84 -6.20
CA ASP A 172 -16.47 1.47 -6.09
C ASP A 172 -17.17 0.52 -7.08
N MET A 173 -18.50 0.62 -7.18
CA MET A 173 -19.28 -0.17 -8.13
C MET A 173 -18.90 0.15 -9.58
N TYR A 174 -18.79 1.43 -9.94
CA TYR A 174 -18.36 1.88 -11.27
C TYR A 174 -16.99 1.32 -11.64
N LEU A 175 -16.01 1.41 -10.73
CA LEU A 175 -14.68 0.87 -10.96
C LEU A 175 -14.71 -0.64 -11.24
N LYS A 176 -15.55 -1.39 -10.54
CA LYS A 176 -15.66 -2.85 -10.69
C LYS A 176 -16.46 -3.29 -11.91
N THR A 177 -17.57 -2.62 -12.19
CA THR A 177 -18.53 -3.05 -13.25
C THR A 177 -18.24 -2.41 -14.60
N VAL A 178 -18.01 -1.10 -14.65
CA VAL A 178 -17.78 -0.35 -15.89
C VAL A 178 -16.30 -0.40 -16.28
N ARG A 179 -15.40 -0.10 -15.33
CA ARG A 179 -13.94 -0.11 -15.59
C ARG A 179 -13.32 -1.50 -15.45
N LYS A 180 -14.10 -2.51 -15.03
CA LYS A 180 -13.69 -3.91 -14.86
C LYS A 180 -12.44 -4.10 -14.00
N CYS A 181 -12.24 -3.21 -13.03
CA CYS A 181 -11.13 -3.30 -12.10
C CYS A 181 -11.33 -4.46 -11.12
N SER A 182 -10.25 -5.17 -10.79
CA SER A 182 -10.29 -6.12 -9.68
C SER A 182 -10.52 -5.38 -8.35
N ASN A 183 -11.09 -6.05 -7.34
CA ASN A 183 -11.37 -5.46 -6.03
C ASN A 183 -10.17 -4.70 -5.44
N ASN A 184 -8.98 -5.30 -5.46
CA ASN A 184 -7.79 -4.66 -4.90
C ASN A 184 -7.32 -3.45 -5.72
N THR A 185 -7.60 -3.41 -7.03
CA THR A 185 -7.30 -2.27 -7.90
C THR A 185 -8.29 -1.12 -7.62
N SER A 186 -9.59 -1.39 -7.52
CA SER A 186 -10.60 -0.40 -7.10
C SER A 186 -10.22 0.24 -5.78
N LEU A 187 -9.89 -0.58 -4.78
CA LEU A 187 -9.51 -0.07 -3.45
C LEU A 187 -8.26 0.81 -3.46
N LYS A 188 -7.33 0.62 -4.41
CA LYS A 188 -6.18 1.53 -4.56
C LYS A 188 -6.62 2.91 -5.08
N TYR A 189 -7.48 2.95 -6.10
CA TYR A 189 -8.00 4.23 -6.62
C TYR A 189 -8.85 4.96 -5.56
N ILE A 190 -9.70 4.23 -4.84
CA ILE A 190 -10.49 4.77 -3.72
C ILE A 190 -9.57 5.33 -2.63
N SER A 191 -8.49 4.62 -2.27
CA SER A 191 -7.52 5.09 -1.27
C SER A 191 -6.79 6.36 -1.71
N ASN A 192 -6.43 6.48 -2.99
CA ASN A 192 -5.82 7.70 -3.53
C ASN A 192 -6.82 8.86 -3.49
N PHE A 193 -8.07 8.63 -3.89
CA PHE A 193 -9.11 9.64 -3.83
C PHE A 193 -9.45 10.05 -2.39
N LYS A 194 -9.52 9.09 -1.46
CA LYS A 194 -9.72 9.39 -0.03
C LYS A 194 -8.67 10.35 0.51
N LYS A 195 -7.40 10.24 0.07
CA LYS A 195 -6.35 11.19 0.50
C LYS A 195 -6.69 12.63 0.09
N ILE A 196 -7.26 12.83 -1.10
CA ILE A 196 -7.68 14.16 -1.57
C ILE A 196 -8.85 14.69 -0.73
N VAL A 197 -9.82 13.81 -0.44
CA VAL A 197 -10.96 14.18 0.42
C VAL A 197 -10.50 14.53 1.84
N LEU A 198 -9.55 13.79 2.39
CA LEU A 198 -8.98 14.12 3.71
C LEU A 198 -8.20 15.44 3.69
N ARG A 199 -7.56 15.81 2.56
CA ARG A 199 -6.98 17.16 2.40
C ARG A 199 -8.08 18.22 2.45
N ALA A 200 -9.20 18.00 1.79
CA ALA A 200 -10.34 18.92 1.81
C ALA A 200 -10.94 19.06 3.22
N VAL A 201 -10.99 17.97 4.00
CA VAL A 201 -11.37 18.03 5.43
C VAL A 201 -10.36 18.83 6.24
N ALA A 202 -9.07 18.59 6.04
CA ALA A 202 -7.99 19.32 6.74
C ALA A 202 -7.94 20.83 6.38
N LYS A 203 -8.36 21.19 5.14
CA LYS A 203 -8.53 22.59 4.69
C LYS A 203 -9.87 23.19 5.08
N GLU A 204 -10.71 22.48 5.86
CA GLU A 204 -12.06 22.89 6.28
C GLU A 204 -13.01 23.18 5.10
N ILE A 205 -12.76 22.60 3.92
CA ILE A 205 -13.63 22.69 2.73
C ILE A 205 -14.91 21.88 2.97
N ILE A 206 -14.80 20.73 3.63
CA ILE A 206 -15.94 19.91 4.07
C ILE A 206 -15.81 19.54 5.55
N PRO A 207 -16.92 19.48 6.30
CA PRO A 207 -16.87 19.24 7.75
C PRO A 207 -16.64 17.77 8.13
N LYS A 208 -16.90 16.82 7.22
CA LYS A 208 -16.87 15.37 7.51
C LYS A 208 -16.29 14.58 6.36
N ASP A 209 -15.60 13.48 6.70
CA ASP A 209 -15.09 12.50 5.74
C ASP A 209 -16.22 11.59 5.23
N PRO A 210 -16.65 11.65 3.95
CA PRO A 210 -17.66 10.77 3.36
C PRO A 210 -17.21 9.29 3.29
N PHE A 211 -15.92 9.01 3.42
CA PHE A 211 -15.37 7.65 3.45
C PHE A 211 -15.38 7.01 4.85
N LYS A 212 -15.82 7.75 5.90
CA LYS A 212 -15.73 7.27 7.29
C LYS A 212 -16.39 5.90 7.50
N LEU A 213 -17.53 5.67 6.85
CA LEU A 213 -18.28 4.41 6.95
C LEU A 213 -17.95 3.40 5.85
N PHE A 214 -17.07 3.76 4.91
CA PHE A 214 -16.69 2.86 3.83
C PHE A 214 -15.66 1.85 4.29
N VAL A 215 -16.06 0.58 4.38
CA VAL A 215 -15.19 -0.53 4.80
C VAL A 215 -14.50 -1.12 3.57
N SER A 216 -13.18 -0.94 3.48
CA SER A 216 -12.36 -1.54 2.42
C SER A 216 -11.89 -2.93 2.83
N LYS A 217 -12.42 -3.99 2.21
CA LYS A 217 -11.96 -5.37 2.44
C LYS A 217 -11.10 -5.84 1.26
N LYS A 218 -9.78 -5.87 1.48
CA LYS A 218 -8.84 -6.40 0.48
C LYS A 218 -8.95 -7.91 0.37
N THR A 219 -8.94 -8.41 -0.86
CA THR A 219 -8.82 -9.84 -1.13
C THR A 219 -7.36 -10.26 -0.96
N LYS A 220 -7.09 -11.18 -0.02
CA LYS A 220 -5.75 -11.76 0.14
C LYS A 220 -5.47 -12.73 -1.01
N ILE A 221 -4.52 -12.39 -1.86
CA ILE A 221 -4.06 -13.26 -2.96
C ILE A 221 -2.73 -13.85 -2.51
N LYS A 222 -2.71 -15.15 -2.19
CA LYS A 222 -1.47 -15.89 -1.93
C LYS A 222 -0.73 -16.09 -3.27
N LYS A 223 0.36 -15.38 -3.46
CA LYS A 223 1.22 -15.52 -4.63
C LYS A 223 2.31 -16.55 -4.31
N LYS A 224 2.24 -17.71 -4.90
CA LYS A 224 3.19 -18.82 -4.67
C LYS A 224 4.59 -18.50 -5.24
N PRO A 225 5.68 -18.85 -4.51
CA PRO A 225 7.04 -18.90 -5.06
C PRO A 225 7.15 -20.02 -6.11
N LEU A 226 8.31 -20.17 -6.73
CA LEU A 226 8.65 -21.41 -7.44
C LEU A 226 8.99 -22.51 -6.44
N THR A 227 8.59 -23.72 -6.75
CA THR A 227 9.10 -24.93 -6.08
C THR A 227 10.57 -25.19 -6.50
N LYS A 228 11.29 -26.01 -5.73
CA LYS A 228 12.67 -26.43 -6.10
C LYS A 228 12.71 -27.07 -7.49
N ALA A 229 11.72 -27.92 -7.81
CA ALA A 229 11.63 -28.59 -9.12
C ALA A 229 11.36 -27.61 -10.27
N GLU A 230 10.47 -26.61 -10.06
CA GLU A 230 10.22 -25.57 -11.07
C GLU A 230 11.45 -24.69 -11.30
N LEU A 231 12.16 -24.29 -10.22
CA LEU A 231 13.40 -23.52 -10.35
C LEU A 231 14.46 -24.33 -11.11
N LYS A 232 14.63 -25.58 -10.77
CA LYS A 232 15.59 -26.48 -11.45
C LYS A 232 15.29 -26.64 -12.95
N ARG A 233 14.01 -26.77 -13.34
CA ARG A 233 13.64 -26.79 -14.76
C ARG A 233 14.02 -25.51 -15.50
N ILE A 234 13.94 -24.34 -14.86
CA ILE A 234 14.37 -23.07 -15.45
C ILE A 234 15.91 -23.04 -15.59
N GLU A 235 16.63 -23.49 -14.58
CA GLU A 235 18.10 -23.53 -14.57
C GLU A 235 18.66 -24.44 -15.66
N ASP A 236 18.11 -25.64 -15.78
CA ASP A 236 18.59 -26.68 -16.70
C ASP A 236 18.16 -26.44 -18.16
N LYS A 237 17.18 -25.56 -18.39
CA LYS A 237 16.67 -25.31 -19.74
C LYS A 237 17.69 -24.61 -20.62
N VAL A 238 18.07 -25.25 -21.69
CA VAL A 238 18.92 -24.67 -22.74
C VAL A 238 18.03 -23.93 -23.73
N PHE A 239 18.30 -22.65 -23.95
CA PHE A 239 17.61 -21.84 -24.95
C PHE A 239 18.53 -21.60 -26.15
N THR A 240 17.99 -21.76 -27.35
CA THR A 240 18.69 -21.40 -28.61
C THR A 240 18.82 -19.88 -28.77
N SER A 241 17.93 -19.12 -28.14
CA SER A 241 17.93 -17.67 -28.17
C SER A 241 18.77 -17.11 -27.01
N GLU A 242 19.84 -16.38 -27.32
CA GLU A 242 20.69 -15.69 -26.35
C GLU A 242 19.88 -14.75 -25.46
N ARG A 243 18.89 -14.04 -26.02
CA ARG A 243 18.01 -13.12 -25.26
C ARG A 243 17.29 -13.85 -24.12
N LEU A 244 16.77 -15.08 -24.36
CA LEU A 244 16.08 -15.87 -23.35
C LEU A 244 17.04 -16.41 -22.30
N SER A 245 18.25 -16.82 -22.73
CA SER A 245 19.31 -17.26 -21.82
C SER A 245 19.70 -16.15 -20.84
N VAL A 246 19.88 -14.92 -21.33
CA VAL A 246 20.20 -13.75 -20.49
C VAL A 246 19.05 -13.46 -19.49
N ILE A 247 17.82 -13.48 -19.95
CA ILE A 247 16.65 -13.20 -19.06
C ILE A 247 16.50 -14.30 -18.01
N ARG A 248 16.68 -15.58 -18.40
CA ARG A 248 16.70 -16.72 -17.49
C ARG A 248 17.76 -16.54 -16.40
N ASP A 249 19.00 -16.24 -16.80
CA ASP A 249 20.11 -16.11 -15.87
C ASP A 249 19.91 -14.95 -14.89
N VAL A 250 19.44 -13.80 -15.37
CA VAL A 250 19.09 -12.67 -14.49
C VAL A 250 17.98 -13.05 -13.51
N PHE A 251 16.97 -13.78 -13.97
CA PHE A 251 15.88 -14.25 -13.10
C PHE A 251 16.38 -15.25 -12.06
N VAL A 252 17.22 -16.21 -12.46
CA VAL A 252 17.85 -17.19 -11.54
C VAL A 252 18.73 -16.47 -10.53
N PHE A 253 19.54 -15.50 -10.97
CA PHE A 253 20.32 -14.67 -10.06
C PHE A 253 19.42 -13.99 -9.00
N GLN A 254 18.29 -13.43 -9.41
CA GLN A 254 17.34 -12.85 -8.47
C GLN A 254 16.70 -13.90 -7.55
N CYS A 255 16.56 -15.16 -7.99
CA CYS A 255 16.09 -16.25 -7.12
C CYS A 255 17.11 -16.62 -6.04
N TYR A 256 18.40 -16.42 -6.27
CA TYR A 256 19.47 -16.72 -5.31
C TYR A 256 19.97 -15.53 -4.49
N THR A 257 19.56 -14.31 -4.84
CA THR A 257 19.96 -13.09 -4.12
C THR A 257 18.77 -12.33 -3.50
N GLY A 258 17.55 -12.61 -3.94
CA GLY A 258 16.38 -11.89 -3.49
C GLY A 258 16.30 -10.42 -3.96
N LEU A 259 17.23 -9.94 -4.77
CA LEU A 259 17.22 -8.56 -5.27
C LEU A 259 15.92 -8.26 -6.05
N CYS A 260 15.36 -7.09 -5.84
CA CYS A 260 14.26 -6.64 -6.69
C CYS A 260 14.80 -6.21 -8.07
N TYR A 261 13.89 -6.04 -9.05
CA TYR A 261 14.28 -5.67 -10.42
C TYR A 261 15.24 -4.47 -10.46
N ILE A 262 14.94 -3.39 -9.75
CA ILE A 262 15.72 -2.16 -9.87
C ILE A 262 17.08 -2.28 -9.19
N ASP A 263 17.17 -3.02 -8.07
CA ASP A 263 18.42 -3.25 -7.37
C ASP A 263 19.34 -4.15 -8.22
N ALA A 264 18.79 -5.20 -8.87
CA ALA A 264 19.55 -6.02 -9.82
C ALA A 264 19.97 -5.25 -11.08
N TYR A 265 19.12 -4.32 -11.58
CA TYR A 265 19.40 -3.48 -12.75
C TYR A 265 20.56 -2.51 -12.51
N GLN A 266 20.69 -2.01 -11.28
CA GLN A 266 21.70 -1.01 -10.90
C GLN A 266 22.93 -1.60 -10.21
N LEU A 267 22.96 -2.91 -9.92
CA LEU A 267 24.03 -3.58 -9.21
C LEU A 267 25.38 -3.36 -9.90
N LYS A 268 26.32 -2.81 -9.17
CA LYS A 268 27.68 -2.52 -9.63
C LYS A 268 28.70 -3.46 -8.97
N TRP A 269 29.84 -3.61 -9.58
CA TRP A 269 30.96 -4.35 -8.98
C TRP A 269 31.45 -3.71 -7.67
N SER A 270 31.30 -2.39 -7.50
CA SER A 270 31.60 -1.70 -6.24
C SER A 270 30.73 -2.12 -5.06
N ASP A 271 29.56 -2.70 -5.34
CA ASP A 271 28.60 -3.18 -4.32
C ASP A 271 28.93 -4.61 -3.88
N ILE A 272 29.88 -5.27 -4.55
CA ILE A 272 30.36 -6.61 -4.20
C ILE A 272 31.58 -6.44 -3.29
N LYS A 273 31.50 -6.98 -2.08
CA LYS A 273 32.54 -6.89 -1.07
C LYS A 273 32.94 -8.30 -0.64
N GLU A 274 34.24 -8.50 -0.45
CA GLU A 274 34.77 -9.70 0.19
C GLU A 274 34.90 -9.43 1.69
N THR A 275 34.42 -10.34 2.50
CA THR A 275 34.53 -10.29 3.97
C THR A 275 35.76 -11.06 4.43
N ASP A 276 36.19 -10.88 5.67
CA ASP A 276 37.41 -11.45 6.24
C ASP A 276 37.44 -13.00 6.19
N ASP A 277 36.29 -13.63 6.10
CA ASP A 277 36.09 -15.08 5.96
C ASP A 277 36.11 -15.55 4.48
N GLY A 278 36.40 -14.64 3.54
CA GLY A 278 36.51 -14.94 2.11
C GLY A 278 35.19 -15.07 1.37
N TRP A 279 34.08 -14.74 2.01
CA TRP A 279 32.76 -14.73 1.35
C TRP A 279 32.56 -13.43 0.58
N LEU A 280 31.97 -13.55 -0.61
CA LEU A 280 31.51 -12.39 -1.37
C LEU A 280 30.08 -12.05 -1.00
N TRP A 281 29.85 -10.77 -0.74
CA TRP A 281 28.57 -10.22 -0.35
C TRP A 281 28.13 -9.12 -1.29
N ILE A 282 26.82 -9.01 -1.52
CA ILE A 282 26.23 -7.79 -2.04
C ILE A 282 25.93 -6.89 -0.82
N MET A 283 26.64 -5.76 -0.74
CA MET A 283 26.41 -4.73 0.29
C MET A 283 25.93 -3.47 -0.40
N SER A 284 24.62 -3.23 -0.35
CA SER A 284 24.00 -2.11 -1.07
C SER A 284 22.79 -1.56 -0.33
N ASN A 285 22.43 -0.32 -0.66
CA ASN A 285 21.22 0.30 -0.16
C ASN A 285 20.05 0.07 -1.12
N ARG A 286 18.96 -0.47 -0.62
CA ARG A 286 17.76 -0.70 -1.40
C ARG A 286 17.16 0.62 -1.89
N GLN A 287 16.99 0.78 -3.19
CA GLN A 287 16.51 2.03 -3.79
C GLN A 287 15.12 2.46 -3.27
N LYS A 288 14.22 1.49 -3.07
CA LYS A 288 12.82 1.79 -2.68
C LYS A 288 12.64 2.16 -1.21
N SER A 289 13.38 1.53 -0.30
CA SER A 289 13.20 1.66 1.15
C SER A 289 14.36 2.36 1.84
N LYS A 290 15.46 2.62 1.11
CA LYS A 290 16.73 3.14 1.64
C LYS A 290 17.28 2.32 2.82
N SER A 291 16.84 1.05 2.95
CA SER A 291 17.34 0.09 3.94
C SER A 291 18.57 -0.61 3.37
N ASP A 292 19.54 -0.88 4.23
CA ASP A 292 20.70 -1.68 3.90
C ASP A 292 20.26 -3.11 3.54
N THR A 293 20.95 -3.71 2.60
CA THR A 293 20.76 -5.10 2.20
C THR A 293 22.13 -5.75 2.06
N ASP A 294 22.41 -6.70 2.97
CA ASP A 294 23.62 -7.47 2.98
C ASP A 294 23.28 -8.92 2.66
N ILE A 295 23.71 -9.37 1.49
CA ILE A 295 23.33 -10.68 0.95
C ILE A 295 24.59 -11.47 0.62
N PRO A 296 24.86 -12.59 1.32
CA PRO A 296 25.95 -13.49 0.96
C PRO A 296 25.66 -14.14 -0.39
N LEU A 297 26.67 -14.19 -1.25
CA LEU A 297 26.54 -14.73 -2.60
C LEU A 297 26.71 -16.25 -2.59
N LEU A 298 25.65 -16.94 -2.98
CA LEU A 298 25.69 -18.39 -3.21
C LEU A 298 26.39 -18.73 -4.53
N PRO A 299 26.97 -19.94 -4.68
CA PRO A 299 27.71 -20.35 -5.89
C PRO A 299 26.97 -20.12 -7.19
N GLN A 300 25.66 -20.37 -7.24
CA GLN A 300 24.82 -20.16 -8.42
C GLN A 300 24.77 -18.69 -8.86
N ALA A 301 24.75 -17.77 -7.90
CA ALA A 301 24.80 -16.34 -8.19
C ALA A 301 26.18 -15.92 -8.70
N LEU A 302 27.25 -16.46 -8.11
CA LEU A 302 28.64 -16.20 -8.53
C LEU A 302 28.92 -16.68 -9.95
N GLU A 303 28.45 -17.87 -10.33
CA GLU A 303 28.57 -18.41 -11.70
C GLU A 303 27.96 -17.47 -12.72
N ILE A 304 26.74 -16.97 -12.44
CA ILE A 304 26.05 -16.03 -13.33
C ILE A 304 26.81 -14.70 -13.41
N MET A 305 27.28 -14.16 -12.31
CA MET A 305 28.08 -12.93 -12.30
C MET A 305 29.34 -13.08 -13.15
N THR A 306 30.06 -14.19 -12.98
CA THR A 306 31.29 -14.49 -13.72
C THR A 306 31.00 -14.62 -15.21
N LYS A 307 29.92 -15.29 -15.60
CA LYS A 307 29.46 -15.44 -16.98
C LYS A 307 29.28 -14.11 -17.71
N TYR A 308 28.79 -13.09 -17.00
CA TYR A 308 28.44 -11.78 -17.61
C TYR A 308 29.50 -10.69 -17.34
N LYS A 309 30.65 -11.00 -16.74
CA LYS A 309 31.69 -10.04 -16.40
C LYS A 309 32.11 -9.19 -17.60
N ASP A 310 32.32 -9.84 -18.74
CA ASP A 310 32.80 -9.21 -19.97
C ASP A 310 31.70 -8.92 -21.00
N HIS A 311 30.43 -9.01 -20.57
CA HIS A 311 29.31 -8.75 -21.46
C HIS A 311 29.26 -7.26 -21.87
N PRO A 312 29.10 -6.91 -23.18
CA PRO A 312 29.18 -5.53 -23.66
C PRO A 312 28.26 -4.53 -22.96
N LEU A 313 27.01 -4.94 -22.61
CA LEU A 313 26.10 -4.10 -21.86
C LEU A 313 26.55 -3.86 -20.42
N CYS A 314 27.18 -4.84 -19.79
CA CYS A 314 27.70 -4.71 -18.43
C CYS A 314 28.88 -3.73 -18.41
N ILE A 315 29.83 -3.87 -19.34
CA ILE A 315 30.97 -2.95 -19.50
C ILE A 315 30.46 -1.52 -19.74
N LYS A 316 29.56 -1.34 -20.72
CA LYS A 316 29.00 -0.03 -21.07
C LYS A 316 28.30 0.68 -19.90
N ARG A 317 27.61 -0.06 -19.03
CA ARG A 317 26.81 0.49 -17.91
C ARG A 317 27.56 0.50 -16.59
N GLY A 318 28.69 -0.21 -16.48
CA GLY A 318 29.38 -0.44 -15.21
C GLY A 318 28.56 -1.31 -14.23
N THR A 319 27.74 -2.23 -14.76
CA THR A 319 26.86 -3.10 -13.96
C THR A 319 27.30 -4.55 -13.99
N VAL A 320 26.90 -5.33 -12.99
CA VAL A 320 27.25 -6.76 -12.87
C VAL A 320 26.47 -7.62 -13.87
N LEU A 321 25.22 -7.24 -14.18
CA LEU A 321 24.33 -8.05 -15.01
C LEU A 321 23.72 -7.25 -16.18
N PRO A 322 23.48 -7.91 -17.34
CA PRO A 322 22.92 -7.27 -18.53
C PRO A 322 21.37 -7.19 -18.46
N VAL A 323 20.84 -6.64 -17.34
CA VAL A 323 19.39 -6.57 -17.09
C VAL A 323 18.70 -5.70 -18.13
N ARG A 324 17.62 -6.18 -18.73
CA ARG A 324 16.76 -5.45 -19.66
C ARG A 324 15.73 -4.61 -18.91
N SER A 325 14.94 -3.79 -19.62
CA SER A 325 13.85 -3.03 -18.99
C SER A 325 12.85 -3.97 -18.28
N ASN A 326 12.21 -3.49 -17.20
CA ASN A 326 11.28 -4.31 -16.41
C ASN A 326 10.14 -4.89 -17.26
N GLN A 327 9.66 -4.11 -18.24
CA GLN A 327 8.64 -4.57 -19.17
C GLN A 327 9.16 -5.76 -19.99
N LYS A 328 10.34 -5.65 -20.58
CA LYS A 328 10.95 -6.72 -21.39
C LYS A 328 11.32 -7.94 -20.55
N MET A 329 11.83 -7.74 -19.32
CA MET A 329 12.05 -8.86 -18.39
C MET A 329 10.77 -9.65 -18.16
N ASN A 330 9.68 -8.97 -17.79
CA ASN A 330 8.41 -9.65 -17.49
C ASN A 330 7.72 -10.23 -18.75
N GLU A 331 7.93 -9.66 -19.93
CA GLU A 331 7.44 -10.18 -21.21
C GLU A 331 8.11 -11.51 -21.55
N TYR A 332 9.45 -11.56 -21.53
CA TYR A 332 10.19 -12.78 -21.85
C TYR A 332 10.11 -13.85 -20.74
N LEU A 333 9.90 -13.45 -19.49
CA LEU A 333 9.64 -14.43 -18.42
C LEU A 333 8.35 -15.21 -18.63
N LYS A 334 7.36 -14.68 -19.36
CA LYS A 334 6.17 -15.46 -19.77
C LYS A 334 6.54 -16.53 -20.78
N GLU A 335 7.34 -16.17 -21.80
CA GLU A 335 7.83 -17.11 -22.80
C GLU A 335 8.67 -18.24 -22.14
N ILE A 336 9.53 -17.88 -21.18
CA ILE A 336 10.29 -18.86 -20.39
C ILE A 336 9.38 -19.77 -19.57
N ALA A 337 8.31 -19.22 -18.96
CA ALA A 337 7.35 -20.01 -18.20
C ALA A 337 6.70 -21.10 -19.07
N ASP A 338 6.25 -20.71 -20.28
CA ASP A 338 5.64 -21.63 -21.23
C ASP A 338 6.63 -22.73 -21.69
N LEU A 339 7.87 -22.35 -22.04
CA LEU A 339 8.92 -23.27 -22.46
C LEU A 339 9.42 -24.21 -21.34
N CYS A 340 9.25 -23.84 -20.08
CA CYS A 340 9.61 -24.63 -18.91
C CYS A 340 8.41 -25.31 -18.24
N GLU A 341 7.23 -25.27 -18.87
CA GLU A 341 5.99 -25.89 -18.38
C GLU A 341 5.64 -25.40 -16.95
N ILE A 342 5.77 -24.09 -16.72
CA ILE A 342 5.43 -23.46 -15.44
C ILE A 342 4.08 -22.77 -15.58
N HIS A 343 3.07 -23.35 -14.98
CA HIS A 343 1.67 -22.87 -15.08
C HIS A 343 1.36 -21.62 -14.25
N THR A 344 2.33 -21.09 -13.53
CA THR A 344 2.17 -19.86 -12.74
C THR A 344 2.94 -18.71 -13.37
N ALA A 345 2.36 -17.50 -13.35
CA ALA A 345 2.97 -16.34 -13.95
C ALA A 345 4.37 -16.06 -13.38
N LEU A 346 5.40 -16.10 -14.25
CA LEU A 346 6.75 -15.66 -13.93
C LEU A 346 6.85 -14.12 -14.04
N ASN A 347 7.49 -13.52 -13.09
CA ASN A 347 7.88 -12.11 -13.09
C ASN A 347 9.05 -11.90 -12.12
N THR A 348 9.74 -10.79 -12.24
CA THR A 348 10.91 -10.47 -11.40
C THR A 348 10.59 -10.49 -9.90
N HIS A 349 9.37 -10.17 -9.50
CA HIS A 349 8.96 -10.23 -8.09
C HIS A 349 8.75 -11.66 -7.58
N LYS A 350 8.44 -12.62 -8.46
CA LYS A 350 8.37 -14.05 -8.11
C LYS A 350 9.76 -14.59 -7.75
N ALA A 351 10.82 -14.15 -8.44
CA ALA A 351 12.20 -14.51 -8.07
C ALA A 351 12.50 -14.15 -6.60
N ARG A 352 12.19 -12.94 -6.20
CA ARG A 352 12.38 -12.51 -4.80
C ARG A 352 11.57 -13.33 -3.79
N ARG A 353 10.37 -13.78 -4.16
CA ARG A 353 9.58 -14.71 -3.32
C ARG A 353 10.20 -16.09 -3.25
N THR A 354 10.74 -16.56 -4.37
CA THR A 354 11.45 -17.84 -4.44
C THR A 354 12.69 -17.82 -3.55
N PHE A 355 13.46 -16.73 -3.55
CA PHE A 355 14.54 -16.53 -2.59
C PHE A 355 14.02 -16.63 -1.14
N ALA A 356 13.04 -15.81 -0.80
CA ALA A 356 12.54 -15.74 0.58
C ALA A 356 11.96 -17.07 1.09
N SER A 357 11.24 -17.81 0.25
CA SER A 357 10.57 -19.04 0.65
C SER A 357 11.43 -20.28 0.33
N THR A 358 11.62 -20.55 -0.96
CA THR A 358 12.19 -21.81 -1.45
C THR A 358 13.69 -21.92 -1.15
N ILE A 359 14.46 -20.82 -1.29
CA ILE A 359 15.90 -20.84 -1.10
C ILE A 359 16.28 -20.64 0.37
N THR A 360 15.59 -19.80 1.12
CA THR A 360 15.99 -19.46 2.49
C THR A 360 15.11 -20.13 3.55
N LEU A 361 13.86 -19.71 3.74
CA LEU A 361 13.00 -20.21 4.81
C LEU A 361 12.81 -21.73 4.78
N ASN A 362 12.57 -22.32 3.61
CA ASN A 362 12.41 -23.78 3.47
C ASN A 362 13.72 -24.58 3.64
N ASN A 363 14.86 -23.90 3.77
CA ASN A 363 16.15 -24.49 4.12
C ASN A 363 16.64 -24.09 5.53
N GLY A 364 15.74 -23.61 6.39
CA GLY A 364 16.02 -23.38 7.81
C GLY A 364 16.62 -22.02 8.14
N VAL A 365 16.72 -21.08 7.17
CA VAL A 365 17.16 -19.71 7.48
C VAL A 365 16.08 -18.99 8.27
N PRO A 366 16.38 -18.44 9.47
CA PRO A 366 15.40 -17.75 10.30
C PRO A 366 14.77 -16.54 9.59
N ILE A 367 13.47 -16.31 9.79
CA ILE A 367 12.70 -15.26 9.10
C ILE A 367 13.23 -13.84 9.36
N ASN A 368 13.80 -13.59 10.55
CA ASN A 368 14.44 -12.31 10.86
C ASN A 368 15.70 -12.08 10.02
N ILE A 369 16.49 -13.10 9.75
CA ILE A 369 17.65 -13.01 8.85
C ILE A 369 17.19 -12.77 7.40
N VAL A 370 16.17 -13.51 6.95
CA VAL A 370 15.58 -13.29 5.61
C VAL A 370 15.01 -11.87 5.48
N LYS A 371 14.41 -11.34 6.54
CA LYS A 371 13.93 -9.96 6.59
C LYS A 371 15.06 -8.96 6.34
N GLU A 372 16.21 -9.12 7.02
CA GLU A 372 17.39 -8.25 6.83
C GLU A 372 17.93 -8.35 5.39
N MET A 373 18.19 -9.58 4.89
CA MET A 373 18.65 -9.77 3.51
C MET A 373 17.69 -9.15 2.46
N LEU A 374 16.40 -9.15 2.74
CA LEU A 374 15.41 -8.53 1.87
C LEU A 374 15.26 -7.01 2.10
N GLY A 375 15.87 -6.42 3.13
CA GLY A 375 15.68 -5.01 3.48
C GLY A 375 14.21 -4.67 3.75
N HIS A 376 13.49 -5.52 4.49
CA HIS A 376 12.12 -5.27 4.90
C HIS A 376 12.06 -4.57 6.26
N HIS A 377 11.18 -3.57 6.40
CA HIS A 377 11.03 -2.84 7.67
C HIS A 377 10.34 -3.65 8.77
N SER A 378 9.54 -4.66 8.42
CA SER A 378 8.83 -5.51 9.39
C SER A 378 8.86 -6.97 9.00
N VAL A 379 8.81 -7.86 10.00
CA VAL A 379 8.70 -9.31 9.79
C VAL A 379 7.42 -9.66 9.03
N SER A 380 6.31 -8.94 9.28
CA SER A 380 5.04 -9.16 8.59
C SER A 380 5.14 -9.01 7.06
N GLN A 381 6.05 -8.15 6.55
CA GLN A 381 6.31 -8.08 5.10
C GLN A 381 6.99 -9.35 4.57
N THR A 382 7.79 -10.02 5.40
CA THR A 382 8.48 -11.27 5.04
C THR A 382 7.54 -12.46 5.16
N GLU A 383 6.63 -12.45 6.15
CA GLU A 383 5.58 -13.45 6.32
C GLU A 383 4.65 -13.56 5.10
N ASP A 384 4.39 -12.45 4.38
CA ASP A 384 3.64 -12.47 3.12
C ASP A 384 4.33 -13.32 2.00
N TYR A 385 5.62 -13.61 2.16
CA TYR A 385 6.42 -14.46 1.27
C TYR A 385 6.59 -15.88 1.83
N ALA A 386 6.43 -16.07 3.14
CA ALA A 386 6.63 -17.35 3.80
C ALA A 386 5.49 -18.32 3.43
N ILE A 387 5.79 -19.24 2.52
CA ILE A 387 4.95 -20.40 2.26
C ILE A 387 5.71 -21.62 2.79
N THR A 388 5.25 -22.12 3.92
CA THR A 388 5.80 -23.33 4.52
C THR A 388 5.32 -24.55 3.74
N GLU A 389 6.25 -25.31 3.18
CA GLU A 389 5.95 -26.57 2.52
C GLU A 389 5.81 -27.68 3.56
N GLN A 390 4.95 -28.67 3.31
CA GLN A 390 4.75 -29.81 4.24
C GLN A 390 6.07 -30.56 4.51
N GLN A 391 6.95 -30.65 3.50
CA GLN A 391 8.26 -31.25 3.64
C GLN A 391 9.16 -30.51 4.65
N SER A 392 9.08 -29.17 4.68
CA SER A 392 9.82 -28.37 5.67
C SER A 392 9.30 -28.62 7.08
N ILE A 393 7.98 -28.72 7.26
CA ILE A 393 7.39 -29.08 8.56
C ILE A 393 7.86 -30.45 9.00
N ALA A 394 7.82 -31.43 8.08
CA ALA A 394 8.24 -32.80 8.40
C ALA A 394 9.72 -32.87 8.79
N ARG A 395 10.59 -32.10 8.12
CA ARG A 395 12.02 -32.04 8.44
C ARG A 395 12.25 -31.43 9.83
N GLU A 396 11.66 -30.28 10.13
CA GLU A 396 11.80 -29.61 11.44
C GLU A 396 11.26 -30.49 12.59
N MET A 397 10.14 -31.19 12.34
CA MET A 397 9.59 -32.12 13.33
C MET A 397 10.50 -33.33 13.55
N LYS A 398 11.14 -33.86 12.51
CA LYS A 398 12.12 -34.95 12.62
C LYS A 398 13.38 -34.52 13.37
N GLU A 399 13.87 -33.30 13.14
CA GLU A 399 14.98 -32.74 13.91
C GLU A 399 14.60 -32.55 15.39
N LEU A 400 13.37 -32.09 15.66
CA LEU A 400 12.85 -31.94 17.01
C LEU A 400 12.73 -33.29 17.69
N GLU A 401 12.22 -34.30 16.99
CA GLU A 401 12.16 -35.70 17.49
C GLU A 401 13.55 -36.20 17.91
N THR A 402 14.57 -35.97 17.06
CA THR A 402 15.96 -36.33 17.39
C THR A 402 16.47 -35.55 18.61
N LYS A 403 16.19 -34.24 18.71
CA LYS A 403 16.61 -33.41 19.86
C LYS A 403 15.93 -33.78 21.17
N LEU A 404 14.71 -34.28 21.13
CA LEU A 404 13.95 -34.72 22.32
C LEU A 404 14.35 -36.14 22.78
N GLY A 405 15.29 -36.80 22.09
CA GLY A 405 15.79 -38.12 22.47
C GLY A 405 14.80 -39.24 22.19
N ALA A 406 13.76 -39.00 21.41
CA ALA A 406 12.89 -40.05 20.93
C ALA A 406 13.66 -40.86 19.85
N ASN A 407 14.53 -41.76 20.29
CA ASN A 407 15.15 -42.73 19.40
C ASN A 407 14.05 -43.67 18.91
N SER A 408 13.70 -43.58 17.64
CA SER A 408 12.76 -44.48 16.98
C SER A 408 13.19 -45.97 17.15
N GLY A 409 14.49 -46.22 17.38
CA GLY A 409 15.01 -47.54 17.72
C GLY A 409 14.58 -48.07 19.07
N ASP A 410 14.56 -47.22 20.10
CA ASP A 410 14.14 -47.66 21.46
C ASP A 410 12.63 -47.89 21.53
N PHE A 411 11.84 -47.04 20.87
CA PHE A 411 10.38 -47.21 20.80
C PHE A 411 9.99 -48.52 20.08
N ASN A 412 10.65 -48.82 18.94
CA ASN A 412 10.42 -50.09 18.23
C ASN A 412 10.91 -51.30 19.02
N MET A 413 12.03 -51.19 19.75
CA MET A 413 12.52 -52.25 20.62
C MET A 413 11.59 -52.49 21.84
N ASP A 414 11.08 -51.42 22.44
CA ASP A 414 10.13 -51.53 23.55
C ASP A 414 8.78 -52.07 23.10
N LEU A 415 8.32 -51.68 21.90
CA LEU A 415 7.11 -52.20 21.28
C LEU A 415 7.25 -53.70 20.92
N LEU A 416 8.41 -54.10 20.38
CA LEU A 416 8.72 -55.51 20.12
C LEU A 416 8.73 -56.34 21.41
N ARG A 417 9.38 -55.88 22.47
CA ARG A 417 9.37 -56.54 23.79
C ARG A 417 7.96 -56.64 24.36
N PHE A 418 7.14 -55.63 24.20
CA PHE A 418 5.76 -55.63 24.64
C PHE A 418 4.93 -56.65 23.85
N LEU A 419 5.09 -56.73 22.54
CA LEU A 419 4.41 -57.71 21.67
C LEU A 419 4.85 -59.15 21.99
N GLU A 420 6.15 -59.38 22.24
CA GLU A 420 6.67 -60.68 22.68
C GLU A 420 6.12 -61.12 24.05
N LYS A 421 5.91 -60.18 24.97
CA LYS A 421 5.29 -60.44 26.26
C LYS A 421 3.82 -60.80 26.11
N LEU A 422 3.07 -60.10 25.30
CA LEU A 422 1.68 -60.39 24.98
C LEU A 422 1.54 -61.76 24.31
N GLU A 423 2.45 -62.13 23.42
CA GLU A 423 2.47 -63.45 22.77
C GLU A 423 2.67 -64.57 23.75
N LYS A 424 3.61 -64.43 24.70
CA LYS A 424 3.82 -65.41 25.79
C LYS A 424 2.60 -65.58 26.70
N GLU A 425 1.95 -64.46 27.06
CA GLU A 425 0.71 -64.49 27.86
C GLU A 425 -0.44 -65.16 27.08
N PHE A 426 -0.51 -64.89 25.77
CA PHE A 426 -1.50 -65.48 24.88
C PHE A 426 -1.31 -66.99 24.72
N ASP A 427 -0.07 -67.43 24.52
CA ASP A 427 0.26 -68.89 24.48
C ASP A 427 -0.06 -69.57 25.76
N LEU A 428 0.15 -68.96 26.94
CA LEU A 428 -0.23 -69.47 28.22
C LEU A 428 -1.76 -69.60 28.34
N LEU A 429 -2.52 -68.62 27.88
CA LEU A 429 -3.98 -68.65 27.84
C LEU A 429 -4.52 -69.73 26.87
N LYS A 430 -3.85 -69.94 25.73
CA LYS A 430 -4.17 -71.00 24.74
C LYS A 430 -3.97 -72.37 25.32
N ASN A 431 -2.89 -72.60 26.12
CA ASN A 431 -2.61 -73.84 26.81
C ASN A 431 -3.59 -74.13 27.94
N ILE A 432 -4.05 -73.14 28.67
CA ILE A 432 -5.06 -73.29 29.77
C ILE A 432 -6.45 -73.59 29.18
N ASN A 433 -6.79 -73.05 27.99
CA ASN A 433 -8.10 -73.23 27.37
C ASN A 433 -8.25 -74.49 26.51
N ASN A 434 -7.18 -75.11 26.07
CA ASN A 434 -7.26 -76.45 25.41
C ASN A 434 -7.94 -77.56 26.24
N ALA A 435 -8.30 -77.27 27.51
CA ALA A 435 -9.07 -78.11 28.35
C ALA A 435 -10.60 -77.86 28.39
N LYS A 436 -11.12 -76.86 27.68
CA LYS A 436 -12.56 -76.49 27.57
C LYS A 436 -12.96 -76.19 26.16
N THR A 437 -13.75 -77.04 25.52
CA THR A 437 -14.32 -76.90 24.15
C THR A 437 -15.47 -75.89 24.11
N ASP A 438 -15.18 -74.61 23.83
CA ASP A 438 -16.18 -73.63 23.48
C ASP A 438 -15.80 -72.99 22.06
N PRO A 439 -16.63 -73.21 20.98
CA PRO A 439 -16.32 -72.77 19.65
C PRO A 439 -16.20 -71.22 19.51
N THR A 440 -16.86 -70.47 20.38
CA THR A 440 -16.78 -68.99 20.36
C THR A 440 -15.45 -68.45 20.86
N HIS A 441 -14.79 -69.18 21.74
CA HIS A 441 -13.48 -68.84 22.27
C HIS A 441 -12.36 -69.09 21.26
N SER A 442 -12.48 -70.16 20.48
CA SER A 442 -11.52 -70.53 19.41
C SER A 442 -11.43 -69.44 18.32
N ASN A 443 -12.57 -68.90 17.88
CA ASN A 443 -12.61 -67.84 16.86
C ASN A 443 -12.00 -66.50 17.38
N ARG A 444 -12.14 -66.16 18.67
CA ARG A 444 -11.51 -64.96 19.26
C ARG A 444 -10.01 -65.13 19.39
N LEU A 445 -9.51 -66.31 19.69
CA LEU A 445 -8.07 -66.59 19.74
C LEU A 445 -7.42 -66.51 18.36
N LEU A 446 -8.04 -67.01 17.29
CA LEU A 446 -7.56 -66.86 15.92
C LEU A 446 -7.53 -65.41 15.44
N ALA A 447 -8.55 -64.63 15.77
CA ALA A 447 -8.60 -63.22 15.43
C ALA A 447 -7.49 -62.41 16.14
N PHE A 448 -7.14 -62.80 17.36
CA PHE A 448 -6.05 -62.14 18.10
C PHE A 448 -4.66 -62.53 17.55
N GLU A 449 -4.45 -63.79 17.14
CA GLU A 449 -3.24 -64.27 16.44
C GLU A 449 -3.00 -63.48 15.12
N ASP A 450 -4.05 -63.29 14.33
CA ASP A 450 -3.96 -62.53 13.06
C ASP A 450 -3.61 -61.05 13.35
N MET A 451 -4.21 -60.44 14.38
CA MET A 451 -3.92 -59.07 14.80
C MET A 451 -2.48 -58.89 15.30
N LEU A 452 -1.94 -59.82 16.08
CA LEU A 452 -0.57 -59.85 16.56
C LEU A 452 0.44 -60.01 15.39
N GLY A 453 0.13 -60.90 14.45
CA GLY A 453 0.92 -61.08 13.23
C GLY A 453 1.01 -59.83 12.38
N ARG A 454 -0.12 -59.13 12.16
CA ARG A 454 -0.14 -57.85 11.45
C ARG A 454 0.61 -56.76 12.19
N ALA A 455 0.48 -56.66 13.51
CA ALA A 455 1.22 -55.66 14.30
C ALA A 455 2.73 -55.87 14.21
N LYS A 456 3.22 -57.14 14.25
CA LYS A 456 4.64 -57.46 14.06
C LYS A 456 5.17 -57.14 12.65
N ALA A 457 4.34 -57.31 11.63
CA ALA A 457 4.72 -57.03 10.24
C ALA A 457 4.79 -55.51 9.92
N MET A 458 4.25 -54.64 10.80
CA MET A 458 4.27 -53.19 10.67
C MET A 458 5.44 -52.52 11.39
N ILE A 459 6.20 -53.25 12.18
CA ILE A 459 7.42 -52.83 12.89
C ILE A 459 8.67 -53.20 12.10
#